data_32dd7880ec50d68af8a2a59749f0447d
#
_entry.id   32dd7880ec50d68af8a2a59749f0447d
#
_cell.length_a   1.000
_cell.length_b   1.000
_cell.length_c   1.000
_cell.angle_alpha   90.00
_cell.angle_beta   90.00
_cell.angle_gamma   90.00
#
_symmetry.space_group_name_H-M   'P 1'
#
loop_
_entity.id
_entity.type
_entity.pdbx_description
1 polymer ?
#
loop_
_entity_poly.entity_id
_entity_poly.type
_entity_poly.pdbx_seq_one_letter_code
_entity_poly.pdbx_strand_id
1 'polypeptide(L)'
;MRTAETFRTVLPSGLDTVLVTVPGAPLAEIRLVLPYARTEPGLAAAQELLAAHLGTATTTRDRQAVADRAADLGGEFSTVVTAEHLVLSASVLAEGLRDALELLADLVLRPALPETVARDGHRGPTPPASRPAGPRTTLRRAQLRHAFGAPHPLVDDTPDGAAALDVSALHRRAVVPQGAVLLVMSGEAPERVRAAVEAELGEWTGAGPSGLVLPPFPRVEPTPGRLALHAPDADQALLLTAGPAIPAPEPGHTALHLAQVVLGGHATSRLTRRLRERHGLAYAVDASIRQNGAGCWLEIDCVGAPGTGDRLAEEVTVCLTELAEGGPTPEEVRRARRYAAGFTRFALATRAEEASALAGFVAGGLPVDWLTTYPDALAEVTDARVTEAAAHYLDPSRTLVATLDHRPS
;
A
#
# COMPACT_ATOMS: atom_id res chain seq x y z
N MET A 1 24.34 -16.97 2.99
CA MET A 1 23.02 -16.96 2.34
C MET A 1 23.21 -17.39 0.90
N ARG A 2 22.53 -18.46 0.43
CA ARG A 2 22.47 -18.75 -1.01
C ARG A 2 21.65 -17.63 -1.67
N THR A 3 22.18 -17.03 -2.71
CA THR A 3 21.53 -15.96 -3.47
C THR A 3 20.21 -16.50 -4.03
N ALA A 4 19.11 -15.83 -3.75
CA ALA A 4 17.85 -16.12 -4.40
C ALA A 4 17.99 -15.84 -5.90
N GLU A 5 17.58 -16.77 -6.73
CA GLU A 5 17.58 -16.57 -8.19
C GLU A 5 16.17 -16.14 -8.61
N THR A 6 16.07 -15.02 -9.32
CA THR A 6 14.80 -14.46 -9.75
C THR A 6 14.66 -14.57 -11.24
N PHE A 7 13.55 -15.13 -11.69
CA PHE A 7 13.18 -15.26 -13.08
C PHE A 7 11.84 -14.56 -13.32
N ARG A 8 11.74 -13.73 -14.36
CA ARG A 8 10.51 -13.03 -14.75
C ARG A 8 10.13 -13.36 -16.17
N THR A 9 8.86 -13.66 -16.40
CA THR A 9 8.30 -13.98 -17.72
C THR A 9 6.86 -13.51 -17.80
N VAL A 10 6.39 -13.21 -19.00
CA VAL A 10 4.97 -12.96 -19.25
C VAL A 10 4.39 -14.19 -19.94
N LEU A 11 3.35 -14.79 -19.36
CA LEU A 11 2.67 -15.93 -19.95
C LEU A 11 1.87 -15.52 -21.21
N PRO A 12 1.53 -16.47 -22.10
CA PRO A 12 0.67 -16.18 -23.25
C PRO A 12 -0.66 -15.53 -22.91
N SER A 13 -1.19 -15.79 -21.71
CA SER A 13 -2.40 -15.13 -21.16
C SER A 13 -2.21 -13.62 -20.88
N GLY A 14 -0.96 -13.13 -20.84
CA GLY A 14 -0.63 -11.75 -20.43
C GLY A 14 -0.32 -11.61 -18.94
N LEU A 15 -0.33 -12.70 -18.16
CA LEU A 15 0.03 -12.71 -16.75
C LEU A 15 1.54 -12.53 -16.58
N ASP A 16 1.96 -11.45 -15.93
CA ASP A 16 3.35 -11.21 -15.56
C ASP A 16 3.73 -12.09 -14.36
N THR A 17 4.70 -12.97 -14.54
CA THR A 17 5.04 -14.01 -13.57
C THR A 17 6.48 -13.84 -13.10
N VAL A 18 6.65 -13.71 -11.78
CA VAL A 18 7.95 -13.61 -11.09
C VAL A 18 8.16 -14.85 -10.25
N LEU A 19 9.20 -15.61 -10.57
CA LEU A 19 9.58 -16.83 -9.86
C LEU A 19 10.86 -16.56 -9.07
N VAL A 20 10.83 -16.79 -7.77
CA VAL A 20 11.97 -16.62 -6.88
C VAL A 20 12.36 -17.97 -6.29
N THR A 21 13.53 -18.46 -6.66
CA THR A 21 14.05 -19.74 -6.16
C THR A 21 14.85 -19.52 -4.88
N VAL A 22 14.41 -20.15 -3.79
CA VAL A 22 15.09 -20.13 -2.49
C VAL A 22 15.39 -21.58 -2.09
N PRO A 23 16.58 -22.12 -2.44
CA PRO A 23 16.89 -23.51 -2.22
C PRO A 23 16.72 -23.95 -0.76
N GLY A 24 15.93 -25.03 -0.53
CA GLY A 24 15.67 -25.57 0.79
C GLY A 24 14.65 -24.77 1.60
N ALA A 25 13.89 -23.88 0.98
CA ALA A 25 12.77 -23.23 1.67
C ALA A 25 11.68 -24.25 2.02
N PRO A 26 11.25 -24.34 3.29
CA PRO A 26 10.22 -25.30 3.70
C PRO A 26 8.81 -24.84 3.31
N LEU A 27 8.66 -23.54 2.97
CA LEU A 27 7.40 -22.91 2.60
C LEU A 27 7.48 -22.39 1.16
N ALA A 28 6.33 -22.38 0.51
CA ALA A 28 6.11 -21.67 -0.74
C ALA A 28 5.17 -20.47 -0.47
N GLU A 29 5.54 -19.32 -1.04
CA GLU A 29 4.79 -18.08 -0.96
C GLU A 29 4.24 -17.74 -2.34
N ILE A 30 2.93 -17.48 -2.43
CA ILE A 30 2.25 -17.10 -3.66
C ILE A 30 1.58 -15.75 -3.43
N ARG A 31 1.79 -14.80 -4.35
CA ARG A 31 1.11 -13.49 -4.33
C ARG A 31 0.58 -13.20 -5.73
N LEU A 32 -0.73 -13.13 -5.84
CA LEU A 32 -1.38 -12.65 -7.06
C LEU A 32 -1.87 -11.22 -6.80
N VAL A 33 -1.32 -10.28 -7.54
CA VAL A 33 -1.64 -8.86 -7.44
C VAL A 33 -2.41 -8.45 -8.69
N LEU A 34 -3.65 -8.04 -8.51
CA LEU A 34 -4.54 -7.60 -9.57
C LEU A 34 -4.69 -6.06 -9.51
N PRO A 35 -4.65 -5.34 -10.64
CA PRO A 35 -5.06 -3.94 -10.66
C PRO A 35 -6.51 -3.79 -10.20
N TYR A 36 -6.73 -2.96 -9.17
CA TYR A 36 -8.04 -2.85 -8.51
C TYR A 36 -8.31 -1.43 -8.02
N ALA A 37 -7.88 -0.45 -8.80
CA ALA A 37 -8.01 0.95 -8.43
C ALA A 37 -9.45 1.43 -8.45
N ARG A 38 -9.74 2.43 -7.64
CA ARG A 38 -11.04 3.14 -7.61
C ARG A 38 -11.09 4.14 -8.73
N THR A 39 -11.49 3.71 -9.92
CA THR A 39 -11.53 4.55 -11.12
C THR A 39 -12.79 5.40 -11.24
N GLU A 40 -13.81 5.13 -10.45
CA GLU A 40 -15.10 5.82 -10.47
C GLU A 40 -15.76 5.85 -9.09
N PRO A 41 -16.60 6.86 -8.79
CA PRO A 41 -17.32 6.95 -7.53
C PRO A 41 -18.21 5.72 -7.29
N GLY A 42 -18.33 5.28 -6.05
CA GLY A 42 -19.18 4.16 -5.66
C GLY A 42 -18.56 2.77 -5.82
N LEU A 43 -17.37 2.69 -6.41
CA LEU A 43 -16.71 1.40 -6.65
C LEU A 43 -16.20 0.74 -5.37
N ALA A 44 -15.87 1.52 -4.32
CA ALA A 44 -15.28 1.00 -3.10
C ALA A 44 -16.10 -0.09 -2.42
N ALA A 45 -17.41 0.11 -2.28
CA ALA A 45 -18.29 -0.87 -1.64
C ALA A 45 -18.38 -2.18 -2.46
N ALA A 46 -18.41 -2.07 -3.81
CA ALA A 46 -18.40 -3.25 -4.69
C ALA A 46 -17.06 -3.99 -4.60
N GLN A 47 -15.96 -3.25 -4.54
CA GLN A 47 -14.61 -3.81 -4.41
C GLN A 47 -14.44 -4.57 -3.09
N GLU A 48 -14.88 -4.00 -1.98
CA GLU A 48 -14.82 -4.66 -0.67
C GLU A 48 -15.69 -5.91 -0.65
N LEU A 49 -16.87 -5.84 -1.27
CA LEU A 49 -17.78 -6.96 -1.34
C LEU A 49 -17.24 -8.09 -2.22
N LEU A 50 -16.67 -7.78 -3.39
CA LEU A 50 -16.01 -8.77 -4.23
C LEU A 50 -14.85 -9.44 -3.49
N ALA A 51 -13.99 -8.66 -2.83
CA ALA A 51 -12.88 -9.18 -2.06
C ALA A 51 -13.31 -10.09 -0.90
N ALA A 52 -14.43 -9.77 -0.24
CA ALA A 52 -14.99 -10.59 0.83
C ALA A 52 -15.54 -11.95 0.34
N HIS A 53 -15.93 -12.05 -0.93
CA HIS A 53 -16.39 -13.30 -1.55
C HIS A 53 -15.26 -14.11 -2.18
N LEU A 54 -14.27 -13.42 -2.77
CA LEU A 54 -13.06 -14.07 -3.28
C LEU A 54 -12.31 -14.76 -2.11
N GLY A 55 -11.95 -16.01 -2.29
CA GLY A 55 -11.27 -16.78 -1.24
C GLY A 55 -12.20 -17.51 -0.26
N THR A 56 -13.53 -17.43 -0.43
CA THR A 56 -14.46 -18.09 0.51
C THR A 56 -15.12 -19.35 -0.07
N ALA A 57 -15.55 -19.30 -1.33
CA ALA A 57 -16.20 -20.44 -2.00
C ALA A 57 -16.01 -20.31 -3.51
N THR A 58 -16.13 -21.42 -4.22
CA THR A 58 -16.08 -21.49 -5.68
C THR A 58 -17.35 -22.13 -6.24
N THR A 59 -17.49 -22.15 -7.54
CA THR A 59 -18.63 -22.83 -8.18
C THR A 59 -18.63 -24.35 -7.97
N THR A 60 -17.51 -24.93 -7.54
CA THR A 60 -17.31 -26.37 -7.32
C THR A 60 -17.06 -26.75 -5.87
N ARG A 61 -16.70 -25.80 -5.01
CA ARG A 61 -16.38 -25.98 -3.59
C ARG A 61 -17.14 -24.99 -2.73
N ASP A 62 -17.88 -25.45 -1.78
CA ASP A 62 -18.50 -24.58 -0.79
C ASP A 62 -17.45 -24.02 0.20
N ARG A 63 -17.88 -23.15 1.09
CA ARG A 63 -17.00 -22.49 2.07
C ARG A 63 -16.24 -23.47 2.96
N GLN A 64 -16.90 -24.56 3.37
CA GLN A 64 -16.27 -25.57 4.22
C GLN A 64 -15.20 -26.34 3.43
N ALA A 65 -15.51 -26.77 2.22
CA ALA A 65 -14.58 -27.49 1.37
C ALA A 65 -13.34 -26.66 1.00
N VAL A 66 -13.48 -25.32 0.83
CA VAL A 66 -12.33 -24.42 0.64
C VAL A 66 -11.49 -24.35 1.90
N ALA A 67 -12.13 -24.19 3.07
CA ALA A 67 -11.41 -24.11 4.35
C ALA A 67 -10.68 -25.43 4.67
N ASP A 68 -11.33 -26.57 4.46
CA ASP A 68 -10.74 -27.90 4.66
C ASP A 68 -9.55 -28.11 3.72
N ARG A 69 -9.68 -27.73 2.45
CA ARG A 69 -8.58 -27.82 1.48
C ARG A 69 -7.38 -26.96 1.86
N ALA A 70 -7.62 -25.71 2.33
CA ALA A 70 -6.56 -24.84 2.82
C ALA A 70 -5.86 -25.41 4.05
N ALA A 71 -6.64 -26.03 4.97
CA ALA A 71 -6.10 -26.70 6.15
C ALA A 71 -5.27 -27.93 5.79
N ASP A 72 -5.71 -28.75 4.83
CA ASP A 72 -4.98 -29.92 4.33
C ASP A 72 -3.63 -29.54 3.71
N LEU A 73 -3.54 -28.35 3.09
CA LEU A 73 -2.29 -27.81 2.57
C LEU A 73 -1.35 -27.28 3.67
N GLY A 74 -1.79 -27.30 4.92
CA GLY A 74 -1.04 -26.71 6.04
C GLY A 74 -0.74 -25.24 5.85
N GLY A 75 -1.66 -24.51 5.16
CA GLY A 75 -1.40 -23.16 4.65
C GLY A 75 -2.43 -22.14 5.05
N GLU A 76 -2.09 -20.91 4.77
CA GLU A 76 -2.94 -19.74 4.96
C GLU A 76 -3.23 -19.08 3.61
N PHE A 77 -4.49 -18.75 3.38
CA PHE A 77 -4.96 -18.00 2.23
C PHE A 77 -5.60 -16.70 2.71
N SER A 78 -5.27 -15.59 2.08
CA SER A 78 -5.83 -14.30 2.43
C SER A 78 -6.08 -13.43 1.20
N THR A 79 -7.05 -12.52 1.33
CA THR A 79 -7.41 -11.52 0.31
C THR A 79 -7.37 -10.14 0.94
N VAL A 80 -6.62 -9.22 0.34
CA VAL A 80 -6.45 -7.85 0.82
C VAL A 80 -6.72 -6.86 -0.31
N VAL A 81 -7.52 -5.84 -0.04
CA VAL A 81 -7.74 -4.70 -0.95
C VAL A 81 -6.90 -3.53 -0.48
N THR A 82 -6.10 -3.00 -1.39
CA THR A 82 -5.38 -1.73 -1.22
C THR A 82 -6.04 -0.63 -2.05
N ALA A 83 -5.47 0.56 -2.06
CA ALA A 83 -6.00 1.67 -2.87
C ALA A 83 -5.96 1.38 -4.39
N GLU A 84 -5.07 0.49 -4.84
CA GLU A 84 -4.81 0.24 -6.26
C GLU A 84 -4.89 -1.23 -6.65
N HIS A 85 -4.77 -2.14 -5.68
CA HIS A 85 -4.62 -3.56 -5.96
C HIS A 85 -5.54 -4.42 -5.09
N LEU A 86 -5.96 -5.53 -5.65
CA LEU A 86 -6.48 -6.69 -4.95
C LEU A 86 -5.35 -7.72 -4.89
N VAL A 87 -4.98 -8.12 -3.68
CA VAL A 87 -3.88 -9.08 -3.46
C VAL A 87 -4.45 -10.36 -2.87
N LEU A 88 -4.27 -11.46 -3.58
CA LEU A 88 -4.55 -12.80 -3.05
C LEU A 88 -3.20 -13.43 -2.69
N SER A 89 -3.11 -13.91 -1.47
CA SER A 89 -1.90 -14.48 -0.90
C SER A 89 -2.14 -15.92 -0.47
N ALA A 90 -1.14 -16.78 -0.71
CA ALA A 90 -1.07 -18.10 -0.08
C ALA A 90 0.34 -18.35 0.45
N SER A 91 0.41 -18.92 1.66
CA SER A 91 1.63 -19.40 2.28
C SER A 91 1.38 -20.86 2.66
N VAL A 92 2.10 -21.80 2.05
CA VAL A 92 1.85 -23.24 2.18
C VAL A 92 3.17 -23.99 2.38
N LEU A 93 3.09 -25.26 2.78
CA LEU A 93 4.26 -26.15 2.74
C LEU A 93 4.75 -26.32 1.29
N ALA A 94 6.05 -26.46 1.11
CA ALA A 94 6.67 -26.53 -0.22
C ALA A 94 6.09 -27.62 -1.11
N GLU A 95 5.78 -28.78 -0.54
CA GLU A 95 5.12 -29.90 -1.25
C GLU A 95 3.69 -29.60 -1.71
N GLY A 96 3.02 -28.65 -1.06
CA GLY A 96 1.66 -28.22 -1.38
C GLY A 96 1.56 -27.14 -2.47
N LEU A 97 2.67 -26.68 -3.05
CA LEU A 97 2.71 -25.55 -4.00
C LEU A 97 1.74 -25.72 -5.17
N ARG A 98 1.74 -26.89 -5.82
CA ARG A 98 0.89 -27.15 -6.98
C ARG A 98 -0.60 -27.09 -6.63
N ASP A 99 -0.97 -27.76 -5.54
CA ASP A 99 -2.33 -27.80 -5.03
C ASP A 99 -2.82 -26.43 -4.56
N ALA A 100 -1.90 -25.61 -4.02
CA ALA A 100 -2.18 -24.24 -3.65
C ALA A 100 -2.42 -23.34 -4.89
N LEU A 101 -1.67 -23.54 -5.97
CA LEU A 101 -1.91 -22.85 -7.24
C LEU A 101 -3.26 -23.25 -7.85
N GLU A 102 -3.62 -24.55 -7.82
CA GLU A 102 -4.95 -25.04 -8.24
C GLU A 102 -6.07 -24.35 -7.43
N LEU A 103 -5.96 -24.35 -6.10
CA LEU A 103 -6.96 -23.72 -5.24
C LEU A 103 -7.05 -22.20 -5.48
N LEU A 104 -5.92 -21.52 -5.61
CA LEU A 104 -5.87 -20.09 -5.91
C LEU A 104 -6.56 -19.80 -7.27
N ALA A 105 -6.25 -20.59 -8.30
CA ALA A 105 -6.86 -20.45 -9.61
C ALA A 105 -8.39 -20.66 -9.54
N ASP A 106 -8.85 -21.66 -8.80
CA ASP A 106 -10.28 -21.92 -8.60
C ASP A 106 -10.97 -20.73 -7.90
N LEU A 107 -10.39 -20.22 -6.82
CA LEU A 107 -10.89 -19.07 -6.05
C LEU A 107 -10.97 -17.79 -6.89
N VAL A 108 -10.01 -17.58 -7.78
CA VAL A 108 -9.91 -16.38 -8.60
C VAL A 108 -10.80 -16.46 -9.84
N LEU A 109 -10.75 -17.58 -10.55
CA LEU A 109 -11.40 -17.72 -11.86
C LEU A 109 -12.86 -18.19 -11.76
N ARG A 110 -13.22 -18.94 -10.72
CA ARG A 110 -14.53 -19.54 -10.53
C ARG A 110 -15.15 -19.28 -9.16
N PRO A 111 -15.09 -18.03 -8.63
CA PRO A 111 -15.66 -17.75 -7.32
C PRO A 111 -17.18 -17.94 -7.32
N ALA A 112 -17.75 -18.39 -6.21
CA ALA A 112 -19.19 -18.37 -5.97
C ALA A 112 -19.62 -16.94 -5.59
N LEU A 113 -20.02 -16.16 -6.60
CA LEU A 113 -20.47 -14.79 -6.41
C LEU A 113 -22.01 -14.71 -6.36
N PRO A 114 -22.58 -13.86 -5.49
CA PRO A 114 -24.02 -13.61 -5.51
C PRO A 114 -24.41 -12.85 -6.80
N GLU A 115 -25.55 -13.18 -7.38
CA GLU A 115 -26.06 -12.53 -8.61
C GLU A 115 -26.29 -11.03 -8.40
N THR A 116 -26.83 -10.66 -7.24
CA THR A 116 -27.06 -9.25 -6.86
C THR A 116 -27.03 -9.14 -5.34
N VAL A 117 -26.34 -8.14 -4.81
CA VAL A 117 -26.34 -7.86 -3.38
C VAL A 117 -27.10 -6.57 -3.14
N ALA A 118 -28.34 -6.72 -2.64
CA ALA A 118 -29.08 -5.59 -2.13
C ALA A 118 -28.42 -5.11 -0.81
N ARG A 119 -28.23 -3.80 -0.68
CA ARG A 119 -27.60 -3.16 0.49
C ARG A 119 -28.22 -3.54 1.83
N ASP A 120 -29.52 -3.87 1.83
CA ASP A 120 -30.32 -4.11 3.04
C ASP A 120 -30.49 -5.57 3.44
N GLY A 121 -29.99 -6.54 2.66
CA GLY A 121 -30.19 -7.98 2.87
C GLY A 121 -29.00 -8.79 3.35
N HIS A 122 -27.87 -8.17 3.61
CA HIS A 122 -26.63 -8.87 3.95
C HIS A 122 -26.66 -9.36 5.41
N ARG A 123 -26.78 -10.66 5.62
CA ARG A 123 -26.57 -11.32 6.92
C ARG A 123 -25.08 -11.56 7.24
N GLY A 124 -24.16 -10.89 6.51
CA GLY A 124 -22.72 -10.92 6.74
C GLY A 124 -22.22 -9.68 7.50
N PRO A 125 -20.93 -9.59 7.81
CA PRO A 125 -20.37 -8.39 8.39
C PRO A 125 -20.63 -7.19 7.49
N THR A 126 -21.23 -6.13 8.05
CA THR A 126 -21.54 -4.89 7.34
C THR A 126 -20.27 -4.36 6.67
N PRO A 127 -20.26 -4.12 5.33
CA PRO A 127 -19.11 -3.59 4.66
C PRO A 127 -18.63 -2.29 5.34
N PRO A 128 -17.32 -2.09 5.53
CA PRO A 128 -16.79 -0.88 6.15
C PRO A 128 -17.26 0.42 5.50
N ALA A 129 -17.55 0.41 4.20
CA ALA A 129 -18.09 1.54 3.44
C ALA A 129 -19.48 2.02 3.88
N SER A 130 -20.23 1.21 4.62
CA SER A 130 -21.57 1.59 5.14
C SER A 130 -21.52 2.21 6.55
N ARG A 131 -20.34 2.28 7.19
CA ARG A 131 -20.14 2.96 8.46
C ARG A 131 -19.83 4.44 8.21
N PRO A 132 -20.30 5.36 9.08
CA PRO A 132 -19.86 6.74 9.02
C PRO A 132 -18.34 6.82 9.01
N ALA A 133 -17.78 7.65 8.16
CA ALA A 133 -16.33 7.83 8.07
C ALA A 133 -15.80 8.31 9.42
N GLY A 134 -14.86 7.55 10.01
CA GLY A 134 -14.20 7.99 11.25
C GLY A 134 -13.39 9.27 11.06
N PRO A 135 -13.00 9.94 12.15
CA PRO A 135 -12.29 11.23 12.11
C PRO A 135 -11.06 11.20 11.19
N ARG A 136 -10.27 10.13 11.22
CA ARG A 136 -9.08 9.96 10.39
C ARG A 136 -9.41 9.89 8.89
N THR A 137 -10.47 9.15 8.52
CA THR A 137 -10.92 9.07 7.12
C THR A 137 -11.45 10.43 6.64
N THR A 138 -12.18 11.15 7.50
CA THR A 138 -12.68 12.50 7.23
C THR A 138 -11.54 13.47 6.96
N LEU A 139 -10.50 13.48 7.83
CA LEU A 139 -9.33 14.32 7.65
C LEU A 139 -8.57 13.96 6.37
N ARG A 140 -8.37 12.66 6.09
CA ARG A 140 -7.71 12.17 4.88
C ARG A 140 -8.42 12.62 3.60
N ARG A 141 -9.74 12.51 3.56
CA ARG A 141 -10.55 13.00 2.43
C ARG A 141 -10.36 14.49 2.21
N ALA A 142 -10.45 15.29 3.26
CA ALA A 142 -10.28 16.73 3.18
C ALA A 142 -8.86 17.12 2.75
N GLN A 143 -7.84 16.47 3.31
CA GLN A 143 -6.44 16.65 2.93
C GLN A 143 -6.23 16.40 1.44
N LEU A 144 -6.64 15.23 0.92
CA LEU A 144 -6.41 14.85 -0.47
C LEU A 144 -7.20 15.73 -1.44
N ARG A 145 -8.44 16.13 -1.08
CA ARG A 145 -9.21 17.09 -1.88
C ARG A 145 -8.52 18.44 -1.99
N HIS A 146 -8.01 18.95 -0.88
CA HIS A 146 -7.31 20.23 -0.89
C HIS A 146 -5.99 20.12 -1.66
N ALA A 147 -5.19 19.08 -1.38
CA ALA A 147 -3.88 18.92 -1.97
C ALA A 147 -3.91 18.71 -3.49
N PHE A 148 -4.87 17.94 -4.00
CA PHE A 148 -4.86 17.45 -5.39
C PHE A 148 -6.14 17.83 -6.19
N GLY A 149 -7.10 18.47 -5.58
CA GLY A 149 -8.40 18.73 -6.19
C GLY A 149 -9.35 17.52 -6.17
N ALA A 150 -10.55 17.69 -6.67
CA ALA A 150 -11.53 16.62 -6.81
C ALA A 150 -11.65 16.21 -8.29
N PRO A 151 -11.90 14.91 -8.59
CA PRO A 151 -11.90 13.75 -7.71
C PRO A 151 -10.50 13.12 -7.57
N HIS A 152 -10.03 12.90 -6.34
CA HIS A 152 -8.82 12.13 -6.13
C HIS A 152 -9.17 10.64 -5.97
N PRO A 153 -8.46 9.70 -6.64
CA PRO A 153 -8.82 8.27 -6.64
C PRO A 153 -8.82 7.60 -5.26
N LEU A 154 -8.09 8.17 -4.30
CA LEU A 154 -8.08 7.68 -2.91
C LEU A 154 -9.24 8.24 -2.08
N VAL A 155 -10.01 9.18 -2.62
CA VAL A 155 -11.19 9.76 -1.95
C VAL A 155 -12.42 9.08 -2.48
N ASP A 156 -13.06 8.28 -1.65
CA ASP A 156 -14.36 7.71 -1.95
C ASP A 156 -15.45 8.72 -1.61
N ASP A 157 -16.07 9.28 -2.63
CA ASP A 157 -17.18 10.21 -2.54
C ASP A 157 -18.51 9.55 -2.94
N THR A 158 -18.68 8.28 -2.59
CA THR A 158 -19.93 7.56 -2.89
C THR A 158 -21.13 8.28 -2.27
N PRO A 159 -22.09 8.74 -3.08
CA PRO A 159 -23.33 9.29 -2.57
C PRO A 159 -24.10 8.23 -1.76
N ASP A 160 -24.75 8.65 -0.68
CA ASP A 160 -25.72 7.80 0.01
C ASP A 160 -26.80 7.36 -0.98
N GLY A 161 -27.03 6.05 -1.09
CA GLY A 161 -28.06 5.50 -2.00
C GLY A 161 -27.54 4.96 -3.33
N ALA A 162 -26.24 4.64 -3.47
CA ALA A 162 -25.70 3.99 -4.66
C ALA A 162 -26.48 2.71 -5.02
N ALA A 163 -26.72 2.52 -6.32
CA ALA A 163 -27.48 1.40 -6.91
C ALA A 163 -26.94 0.03 -6.49
N ALA A 164 -27.75 -1.01 -6.66
CA ALA A 164 -27.33 -2.40 -6.47
C ALA A 164 -26.03 -2.68 -7.24
N LEU A 165 -25.07 -3.31 -6.56
CA LEU A 165 -23.75 -3.53 -7.10
C LEU A 165 -23.71 -4.89 -7.82
N ASP A 166 -23.42 -4.90 -9.11
CA ASP A 166 -23.14 -6.13 -9.85
C ASP A 166 -21.69 -6.60 -9.59
N VAL A 167 -21.54 -7.42 -8.56
CA VAL A 167 -20.24 -7.99 -8.16
C VAL A 167 -19.67 -8.91 -9.25
N SER A 168 -20.55 -9.60 -10.00
CA SER A 168 -20.12 -10.47 -11.10
C SER A 168 -19.60 -9.68 -12.29
N ALA A 169 -20.22 -8.54 -12.62
CA ALA A 169 -19.69 -7.63 -13.64
C ALA A 169 -18.34 -7.03 -13.21
N LEU A 170 -18.21 -6.65 -11.95
CA LEU A 170 -16.94 -6.16 -11.40
C LEU A 170 -15.85 -7.25 -11.45
N HIS A 171 -16.17 -8.49 -11.10
CA HIS A 171 -15.25 -9.61 -11.21
C HIS A 171 -14.73 -9.77 -12.64
N ARG A 172 -15.61 -9.85 -13.63
CA ARG A 172 -15.21 -9.97 -15.05
C ARG A 172 -14.33 -8.80 -15.54
N ARG A 173 -14.52 -7.61 -14.99
CA ARG A 173 -13.74 -6.40 -15.33
C ARG A 173 -12.40 -6.34 -14.63
N ALA A 174 -12.33 -6.82 -13.39
CA ALA A 174 -11.16 -6.69 -12.52
C ALA A 174 -10.22 -7.89 -12.62
N VAL A 175 -10.77 -9.09 -12.70
CA VAL A 175 -10.01 -10.34 -12.63
C VAL A 175 -9.63 -10.79 -14.04
N VAL A 176 -8.60 -10.12 -14.56
CA VAL A 176 -8.02 -10.38 -15.89
C VAL A 176 -6.51 -10.52 -15.77
N PRO A 177 -5.87 -11.33 -16.64
CA PRO A 177 -4.42 -11.59 -16.53
C PRO A 177 -3.55 -10.39 -16.94
N GLN A 178 -4.07 -9.51 -17.83
CA GLN A 178 -3.30 -8.36 -18.33
C GLN A 178 -3.17 -7.30 -17.23
N GLY A 179 -1.92 -7.00 -16.88
CA GLY A 179 -1.57 -6.08 -15.79
C GLY A 179 -1.54 -6.73 -14.40
N ALA A 180 -1.94 -8.01 -14.29
CA ALA A 180 -1.76 -8.79 -13.07
C ALA A 180 -0.31 -9.25 -12.93
N VAL A 181 0.16 -9.36 -11.68
CA VAL A 181 1.46 -9.90 -11.32
C VAL A 181 1.27 -11.11 -10.43
N LEU A 182 1.81 -12.26 -10.84
CA LEU A 182 1.93 -13.45 -10.01
C LEU A 182 3.37 -13.60 -9.54
N LEU A 183 3.59 -13.60 -8.24
CA LEU A 183 4.88 -13.94 -7.65
C LEU A 183 4.77 -15.29 -6.96
N VAL A 184 5.72 -16.19 -7.25
CA VAL A 184 5.88 -17.46 -6.55
C VAL A 184 7.31 -17.55 -6.03
N MET A 185 7.46 -17.68 -4.71
CA MET A 185 8.74 -17.89 -4.05
C MET A 185 8.75 -19.29 -3.42
N SER A 186 9.67 -20.16 -3.86
CA SER A 186 9.74 -21.54 -3.38
C SER A 186 11.14 -22.14 -3.47
N GLY A 187 11.33 -23.34 -2.92
CA GLY A 187 12.58 -24.10 -3.05
C GLY A 187 12.69 -24.90 -4.35
N GLU A 188 11.66 -24.92 -5.19
CA GLU A 188 11.62 -25.69 -6.43
C GLU A 188 12.35 -24.99 -7.59
N ALA A 189 12.74 -25.78 -8.59
CA ALA A 189 13.32 -25.24 -9.81
C ALA A 189 12.31 -24.39 -10.58
N PRO A 190 12.74 -23.24 -11.15
CA PRO A 190 11.82 -22.29 -11.77
C PRO A 190 11.02 -22.88 -12.95
N GLU A 191 11.58 -23.86 -13.66
CA GLU A 191 10.89 -24.56 -14.77
C GLU A 191 9.70 -25.38 -14.27
N ARG A 192 9.82 -26.01 -13.10
CA ARG A 192 8.72 -26.79 -12.48
C ARG A 192 7.62 -25.86 -11.99
N VAL A 193 8.00 -24.77 -11.32
CA VAL A 193 7.05 -23.75 -10.85
C VAL A 193 6.33 -23.13 -12.04
N ARG A 194 7.05 -22.78 -13.11
CA ARG A 194 6.46 -22.25 -14.33
C ARG A 194 5.45 -23.22 -14.96
N ALA A 195 5.81 -24.49 -15.07
CA ALA A 195 4.90 -25.51 -15.60
C ALA A 195 3.64 -25.67 -14.75
N ALA A 196 3.74 -25.58 -13.41
CA ALA A 196 2.57 -25.60 -12.53
C ALA A 196 1.70 -24.35 -12.71
N VAL A 197 2.28 -23.17 -12.82
CA VAL A 197 1.54 -21.92 -13.08
C VAL A 197 0.85 -21.98 -14.46
N GLU A 198 1.55 -22.44 -15.50
CA GLU A 198 0.97 -22.60 -16.84
C GLU A 198 -0.20 -23.59 -16.86
N ALA A 199 -0.12 -24.69 -16.08
CA ALA A 199 -1.20 -25.66 -16.00
C ALA A 199 -2.48 -25.08 -15.39
N GLU A 200 -2.37 -24.22 -14.38
CA GLU A 200 -3.54 -23.70 -13.64
C GLU A 200 -4.03 -22.33 -14.15
N LEU A 201 -3.13 -21.49 -14.65
CA LEU A 201 -3.41 -20.11 -15.05
C LEU A 201 -3.06 -19.80 -16.52
N GLY A 202 -2.53 -20.77 -17.27
CA GLY A 202 -2.15 -20.56 -18.67
C GLY A 202 -3.32 -20.26 -19.60
N GLU A 203 -4.47 -20.86 -19.36
CA GLU A 203 -5.72 -20.64 -20.11
C GLU A 203 -6.57 -19.47 -19.55
N TRP A 204 -6.06 -18.75 -18.56
CA TRP A 204 -6.76 -17.59 -18.02
C TRP A 204 -6.91 -16.51 -19.09
N THR A 205 -8.15 -16.27 -19.51
CA THR A 205 -8.51 -15.29 -20.52
C THR A 205 -9.31 -14.15 -19.89
N GLY A 206 -9.11 -12.94 -20.39
CA GLY A 206 -9.89 -11.76 -20.00
C GLY A 206 -10.36 -10.99 -21.23
N ALA A 207 -11.36 -10.15 -21.06
CA ALA A 207 -11.91 -9.31 -22.13
C ALA A 207 -11.02 -8.12 -22.52
N GLY A 208 -9.72 -8.20 -22.26
CA GLY A 208 -8.75 -7.11 -22.48
C GLY A 208 -8.10 -6.66 -21.19
N PRO A 209 -7.37 -5.52 -21.21
CA PRO A 209 -6.71 -4.99 -20.02
C PRO A 209 -7.72 -4.64 -18.94
N SER A 210 -7.32 -4.77 -17.66
CA SER A 210 -8.15 -4.38 -16.53
C SER A 210 -8.62 -2.92 -16.66
N GLY A 211 -9.93 -2.72 -16.57
CA GLY A 211 -10.51 -1.37 -16.50
C GLY A 211 -10.35 -0.69 -15.14
N LEU A 212 -9.64 -1.33 -14.20
CA LEU A 212 -9.40 -0.83 -12.84
C LEU A 212 -7.95 -0.39 -12.61
N VAL A 213 -7.26 -0.01 -13.67
CA VAL A 213 -5.96 0.66 -13.61
C VAL A 213 -6.21 2.16 -13.51
N LEU A 214 -5.57 2.82 -12.54
CA LEU A 214 -5.59 4.27 -12.49
C LEU A 214 -4.96 4.84 -13.77
N PRO A 215 -5.62 5.79 -14.43
CA PRO A 215 -4.95 6.54 -15.49
C PRO A 215 -3.73 7.24 -14.89
N PRO A 216 -2.68 7.50 -15.71
CA PRO A 216 -1.54 8.27 -15.24
C PRO A 216 -2.04 9.56 -14.61
N PHE A 217 -1.86 9.69 -13.29
CA PHE A 217 -2.24 10.90 -12.59
C PHE A 217 -1.23 11.98 -12.96
N PRO A 218 -1.66 13.16 -13.40
CA PRO A 218 -0.71 14.23 -13.68
C PRO A 218 0.11 14.48 -12.42
N ARG A 219 1.42 14.61 -12.56
CA ARG A 219 2.32 14.96 -11.45
C ARG A 219 2.01 16.38 -11.02
N VAL A 220 1.03 16.51 -10.15
CA VAL A 220 0.64 17.79 -9.56
C VAL A 220 1.25 17.82 -8.19
N GLU A 221 2.04 18.85 -7.91
CA GLU A 221 2.48 19.11 -6.54
C GLU A 221 1.24 19.38 -5.67
N PRO A 222 1.25 18.92 -4.41
CA PRO A 222 0.17 19.20 -3.49
C PRO A 222 -0.04 20.72 -3.37
N THR A 223 -1.28 21.19 -3.44
CA THR A 223 -1.61 22.60 -3.14
C THR A 223 -1.31 22.88 -1.68
N PRO A 224 -0.38 23.80 -1.37
CA PRO A 224 -0.01 24.10 0.01
C PRO A 224 -1.13 24.86 0.75
N GLY A 225 -1.02 24.91 2.06
CA GLY A 225 -1.95 25.69 2.88
C GLY A 225 -2.18 25.11 4.26
N ARG A 226 -3.18 25.64 4.95
CA ARG A 226 -3.63 25.17 6.25
C ARG A 226 -5.12 24.83 6.21
N LEU A 227 -5.47 23.65 6.66
CA LEU A 227 -6.85 23.18 6.74
C LEU A 227 -7.14 22.72 8.17
N ALA A 228 -8.08 23.37 8.84
CA ALA A 228 -8.51 22.99 10.18
C ALA A 228 -9.95 22.47 10.15
N LEU A 229 -10.14 21.24 10.53
CA LEU A 229 -11.43 20.59 10.71
C LEU A 229 -11.76 20.48 12.20
N HIS A 230 -13.03 20.58 12.52
CA HIS A 230 -13.53 20.43 13.88
C HIS A 230 -14.55 19.30 13.94
N ALA A 231 -14.36 18.39 14.90
CA ALA A 231 -15.29 17.33 15.23
C ALA A 231 -15.60 17.42 16.75
N PRO A 232 -16.83 17.72 17.15
CA PRO A 232 -17.18 17.90 18.57
C PRO A 232 -16.84 16.70 19.45
N ASP A 233 -16.94 15.50 18.88
CA ASP A 233 -16.72 14.22 19.57
C ASP A 233 -15.32 13.63 19.29
N ALA A 234 -14.37 14.44 18.79
CA ALA A 234 -13.02 13.96 18.58
C ALA A 234 -12.31 13.74 19.92
N ASP A 235 -11.94 12.51 20.17
CA ASP A 235 -11.17 12.06 21.34
C ASP A 235 -9.65 12.21 21.15
N GLN A 236 -9.23 12.68 19.98
CA GLN A 236 -7.82 12.86 19.56
C GLN A 236 -7.69 14.06 18.64
N ALA A 237 -6.54 14.72 18.72
CA ALA A 237 -6.11 15.63 17.68
C ALA A 237 -5.34 14.84 16.62
N LEU A 238 -5.73 14.99 15.36
CA LEU A 238 -5.10 14.38 14.19
C LEU A 238 -4.45 15.44 13.31
N LEU A 239 -3.25 15.15 12.81
CA LEU A 239 -2.56 16.01 11.84
C LEU A 239 -2.06 15.15 10.68
N LEU A 240 -2.35 15.59 9.45
CA LEU A 240 -1.81 15.04 8.21
C LEU A 240 -1.22 16.16 7.36
N THR A 241 -0.08 15.90 6.70
CA THR A 241 0.48 16.82 5.72
C THR A 241 0.49 16.24 4.33
N ALA A 242 0.54 17.11 3.32
CA ALA A 242 0.91 16.75 1.96
C ALA A 242 1.94 17.78 1.45
N GLY A 243 3.19 17.36 1.38
CA GLY A 243 4.29 18.13 0.81
C GLY A 243 4.77 17.53 -0.51
N PRO A 244 5.57 18.27 -1.30
CA PRO A 244 6.13 17.76 -2.54
C PRO A 244 7.03 16.53 -2.27
N ALA A 245 7.07 15.59 -3.22
CA ALA A 245 7.92 14.41 -3.12
C ALA A 245 8.35 13.89 -4.50
N ILE A 246 9.33 13.00 -4.51
CA ILE A 246 9.82 12.30 -5.69
C ILE A 246 9.46 10.83 -5.56
N PRO A 247 8.79 10.22 -6.55
CA PRO A 247 8.50 8.80 -6.53
C PRO A 247 9.79 7.96 -6.78
N ALA A 248 9.83 6.74 -6.25
CA ALA A 248 10.80 5.74 -6.66
C ALA A 248 10.44 5.24 -8.09
N PRO A 249 11.40 4.94 -8.97
CA PRO A 249 12.85 4.95 -8.77
C PRO A 249 13.55 6.24 -9.26
N GLU A 250 12.89 7.38 -9.26
CA GLU A 250 13.43 8.61 -9.82
C GLU A 250 14.70 9.13 -9.12
N PRO A 251 15.58 9.78 -9.88
CA PRO A 251 16.77 10.42 -9.32
C PRO A 251 16.40 11.40 -8.20
N GLY A 252 17.09 11.31 -7.07
CA GLY A 252 16.83 12.15 -5.90
C GLY A 252 15.88 11.53 -4.86
N HIS A 253 15.11 10.49 -5.20
CA HIS A 253 14.24 9.80 -4.25
C HIS A 253 15.01 9.30 -3.00
N THR A 254 16.19 8.70 -3.17
CA THR A 254 17.02 8.21 -2.06
C THR A 254 17.48 9.32 -1.12
N ALA A 255 17.79 10.49 -1.66
CA ALA A 255 18.16 11.66 -0.85
C ALA A 255 16.97 12.20 -0.05
N LEU A 256 15.79 12.30 -0.70
CA LEU A 256 14.55 12.67 -0.02
C LEU A 256 14.15 11.64 1.03
N HIS A 257 14.30 10.34 0.75
CA HIS A 257 14.02 9.29 1.75
C HIS A 257 14.89 9.46 2.99
N LEU A 258 16.21 9.74 2.85
CA LEU A 258 17.06 10.00 4.01
C LEU A 258 16.67 11.28 4.76
N ALA A 259 16.28 12.35 4.06
CA ALA A 259 15.76 13.57 4.69
C ALA A 259 14.45 13.31 5.47
N GLN A 260 13.55 12.52 4.90
CA GLN A 260 12.30 12.07 5.54
C GLN A 260 12.59 11.23 6.80
N VAL A 261 13.57 10.32 6.75
CA VAL A 261 13.95 9.52 7.91
C VAL A 261 14.50 10.42 9.04
N VAL A 262 15.29 11.43 8.72
CA VAL A 262 15.74 12.43 9.71
C VAL A 262 14.56 13.20 10.29
N LEU A 263 13.59 13.58 9.45
CA LEU A 263 12.41 14.35 9.86
C LEU A 263 11.56 13.56 10.85
N GLY A 264 11.08 12.36 10.47
CA GLY A 264 10.07 11.63 11.24
C GLY A 264 10.08 10.10 11.08
N GLY A 265 11.05 9.51 10.36
CA GLY A 265 11.04 8.09 10.01
C GLY A 265 11.50 7.12 11.11
N HIS A 266 11.95 7.60 12.28
CA HIS A 266 12.39 6.73 13.38
C HIS A 266 12.19 7.36 14.75
N ALA A 267 12.33 6.53 15.81
CA ALA A 267 12.04 6.92 17.20
C ALA A 267 12.86 8.12 17.73
N THR A 268 14.03 8.40 17.19
CA THR A 268 14.87 9.54 17.58
C THR A 268 14.97 10.62 16.50
N SER A 269 14.00 10.68 15.58
CA SER A 269 13.85 11.71 14.56
C SER A 269 13.51 13.07 15.16
N ARG A 270 13.64 14.14 14.36
CA ARG A 270 13.38 15.50 14.87
C ARG A 270 11.95 15.68 15.33
N LEU A 271 10.97 15.23 14.57
CA LEU A 271 9.56 15.31 14.97
C LEU A 271 9.27 14.52 16.24
N THR A 272 9.77 13.29 16.36
CA THR A 272 9.55 12.47 17.56
C THR A 272 10.13 13.15 18.79
N ARG A 273 11.39 13.63 18.72
CA ARG A 273 12.01 14.35 19.85
C ARG A 273 11.27 15.63 20.21
N ARG A 274 10.79 16.38 19.21
CA ARG A 274 10.11 17.65 19.46
C ARG A 274 8.68 17.44 19.98
N LEU A 275 7.87 16.68 19.25
CA LEU A 275 6.45 16.54 19.55
C LEU A 275 6.19 15.61 20.74
N ARG A 276 6.92 14.51 20.83
CA ARG A 276 6.67 13.49 21.86
C ARG A 276 7.51 13.72 23.11
N GLU A 277 8.83 13.86 22.96
CA GLU A 277 9.74 13.88 24.13
C GLU A 277 9.81 15.26 24.80
N ARG A 278 9.92 16.34 24.01
CA ARG A 278 10.06 17.69 24.56
C ARG A 278 8.74 18.32 24.97
N HIS A 279 7.73 18.22 24.12
CA HIS A 279 6.45 18.92 24.32
C HIS A 279 5.31 18.02 24.80
N GLY A 280 5.41 16.69 24.72
CA GLY A 280 4.35 15.75 25.10
C GLY A 280 3.05 15.94 24.30
N LEU A 281 3.13 16.48 23.08
CA LEU A 281 1.96 16.82 22.25
C LEU A 281 1.41 15.61 21.49
N ALA A 282 2.26 14.67 21.08
CA ALA A 282 1.88 13.54 20.29
C ALA A 282 2.37 12.22 20.88
N TYR A 283 1.55 11.19 20.79
CA TYR A 283 1.96 9.82 21.14
C TYR A 283 2.29 8.97 19.91
N ALA A 284 1.79 9.33 18.73
CA ALA A 284 2.18 8.75 17.47
C ALA A 284 2.67 9.85 16.52
N VAL A 285 3.84 9.63 15.93
CA VAL A 285 4.48 10.53 14.98
C VAL A 285 5.14 9.67 13.91
N ASP A 286 4.79 9.89 12.68
CA ASP A 286 5.39 9.26 11.50
C ASP A 286 5.59 10.29 10.40
N ALA A 287 6.65 10.12 9.60
CA ALA A 287 6.79 10.77 8.32
C ALA A 287 7.09 9.71 7.26
N SER A 288 6.49 9.81 6.11
CA SER A 288 6.63 8.81 5.03
C SER A 288 6.43 9.44 3.66
N ILE A 289 7.06 8.86 2.64
CA ILE A 289 6.79 9.19 1.25
C ILE A 289 5.65 8.27 0.79
N ARG A 290 4.48 8.86 0.53
CA ARG A 290 3.34 8.15 -0.04
C ARG A 290 3.48 8.15 -1.54
N GLN A 291 3.41 6.96 -2.13
CA GLN A 291 3.48 6.78 -3.58
C GLN A 291 2.42 5.77 -4.02
N ASN A 292 1.66 6.15 -5.04
CA ASN A 292 0.72 5.28 -5.74
C ASN A 292 0.48 5.85 -7.15
N GLY A 293 -0.30 5.16 -7.98
CA GLY A 293 -0.62 5.62 -9.33
C GLY A 293 -1.35 6.97 -9.38
N ALA A 294 -1.93 7.40 -8.26
CA ALA A 294 -2.62 8.69 -8.15
C ALA A 294 -1.72 9.84 -7.68
N GLY A 295 -0.45 9.60 -7.38
CA GLY A 295 0.48 10.66 -7.01
C GLY A 295 1.57 10.23 -6.04
N CYS A 296 2.42 11.21 -5.69
CA CYS A 296 3.49 11.04 -4.72
C CYS A 296 3.55 12.29 -3.84
N TRP A 297 3.58 12.12 -2.52
CA TRP A 297 3.69 13.22 -1.57
C TRP A 297 4.42 12.82 -0.29
N LEU A 298 5.05 13.79 0.35
CA LEU A 298 5.59 13.64 1.69
C LEU A 298 4.47 13.83 2.71
N GLU A 299 4.23 12.83 3.51
CA GLU A 299 3.21 12.84 4.55
C GLU A 299 3.84 12.81 5.94
N ILE A 300 3.41 13.72 6.79
CA ILE A 300 3.60 13.63 8.25
C ILE A 300 2.24 13.25 8.81
N ASP A 301 2.23 12.27 9.70
CA ASP A 301 1.03 11.77 10.38
C ASP A 301 1.26 11.83 11.88
N CYS A 302 0.48 12.65 12.57
CA CYS A 302 0.57 12.79 14.03
C CYS A 302 -0.78 12.57 14.69
N VAL A 303 -0.72 11.95 15.88
CA VAL A 303 -1.87 11.76 16.74
C VAL A 303 -1.52 12.27 18.14
N GLY A 304 -2.32 13.20 18.63
CA GLY A 304 -2.13 13.87 19.92
C GLY A 304 -3.38 13.92 20.79
N ALA A 305 -3.26 14.55 21.94
CA ALA A 305 -4.38 14.76 22.83
C ALA A 305 -5.40 15.76 22.24
N PRO A 306 -6.70 15.66 22.56
CA PRO A 306 -7.70 16.63 22.14
C PRO A 306 -7.29 18.06 22.53
N GLY A 307 -7.53 19.03 21.64
CA GLY A 307 -7.20 20.45 21.86
C GLY A 307 -5.74 20.81 21.53
N THR A 308 -4.93 19.86 21.01
CA THR A 308 -3.51 20.13 20.66
C THR A 308 -3.26 20.36 19.19
N GLY A 309 -4.27 20.30 18.32
CA GLY A 309 -4.10 20.31 16.87
C GLY A 309 -3.36 21.53 16.30
N ASP A 310 -3.68 22.73 16.76
CA ASP A 310 -3.00 23.96 16.33
C ASP A 310 -1.52 23.94 16.73
N ARG A 311 -1.24 23.54 17.97
CA ARG A 311 0.13 23.46 18.47
C ARG A 311 0.95 22.37 17.77
N LEU A 312 0.32 21.23 17.45
CA LEU A 312 0.96 20.21 16.59
C LEU A 312 1.35 20.79 15.24
N ALA A 313 0.45 21.55 14.59
CA ALA A 313 0.71 22.16 13.30
C ALA A 313 1.86 23.19 13.35
N GLU A 314 1.91 24.01 14.41
CA GLU A 314 3.00 24.97 14.64
C GLU A 314 4.33 24.26 14.78
N GLU A 315 4.42 23.27 15.66
CA GLU A 315 5.68 22.55 15.95
C GLU A 315 6.15 21.70 14.75
N VAL A 316 5.24 21.12 13.96
CA VAL A 316 5.57 20.47 12.69
C VAL A 316 6.16 21.48 11.71
N THR A 317 5.54 22.64 11.57
CA THR A 317 6.02 23.73 10.70
C THR A 317 7.41 24.19 11.09
N VAL A 318 7.69 24.33 12.40
CA VAL A 318 9.03 24.69 12.90
C VAL A 318 10.05 23.61 12.54
N CYS A 319 9.73 22.31 12.69
CA CYS A 319 10.65 21.23 12.31
C CYS A 319 10.96 21.25 10.81
N LEU A 320 9.96 21.49 9.97
CA LEU A 320 10.13 21.61 8.53
C LEU A 320 11.05 22.78 8.19
N THR A 321 10.79 23.97 8.76
CA THR A 321 11.62 25.19 8.57
C THR A 321 13.08 24.94 8.97
N GLU A 322 13.32 24.40 10.17
CA GLU A 322 14.66 24.11 10.66
C GLU A 322 15.44 23.15 9.75
N LEU A 323 14.75 22.16 9.14
CA LEU A 323 15.40 21.24 8.20
C LEU A 323 15.58 21.84 6.81
N ALA A 324 14.63 22.61 6.33
CA ALA A 324 14.73 23.27 5.03
C ALA A 324 15.85 24.33 4.99
N GLU A 325 15.96 25.16 6.05
CA GLU A 325 16.95 26.25 6.12
C GLU A 325 18.34 25.78 6.58
N GLY A 326 18.39 24.94 7.63
CA GLY A 326 19.64 24.51 8.25
C GLY A 326 20.18 23.17 7.79
N GLY A 327 19.35 22.37 7.12
CA GLY A 327 19.67 21.00 6.73
C GLY A 327 19.80 20.02 7.91
N PRO A 328 19.98 18.74 7.61
CA PRO A 328 20.34 17.74 8.61
C PRO A 328 21.82 17.81 8.94
N THR A 329 22.16 17.47 10.17
CA THR A 329 23.58 17.33 10.58
C THR A 329 24.18 16.05 9.98
N PRO A 330 25.51 15.97 9.79
CA PRO A 330 26.18 14.74 9.33
C PRO A 330 25.88 13.52 10.20
N GLU A 331 25.70 13.72 11.51
CA GLU A 331 25.35 12.63 12.44
C GLU A 331 23.92 12.12 12.19
N GLU A 332 22.97 13.01 11.95
CA GLU A 332 21.59 12.64 11.60
C GLU A 332 21.53 11.87 10.29
N VAL A 333 22.28 12.30 9.26
CA VAL A 333 22.33 11.60 7.97
C VAL A 333 22.97 10.21 8.13
N ARG A 334 24.07 10.08 8.88
CA ARG A 334 24.69 8.78 9.16
C ARG A 334 23.72 7.84 9.87
N ARG A 335 22.95 8.35 10.84
CA ARG A 335 21.94 7.58 11.58
C ARG A 335 20.78 7.16 10.67
N ALA A 336 20.26 8.08 9.86
CA ALA A 336 19.20 7.81 8.88
C ALA A 336 19.62 6.73 7.88
N ARG A 337 20.83 6.80 7.35
CA ARG A 337 21.39 5.82 6.42
C ARG A 337 21.47 4.43 7.04
N ARG A 338 21.99 4.32 8.28
CA ARG A 338 22.04 3.04 9.01
C ARG A 338 20.64 2.49 9.30
N TYR A 339 19.72 3.38 9.70
CA TYR A 339 18.34 2.99 9.99
C TYR A 339 17.64 2.48 8.75
N ALA A 340 17.66 3.24 7.65
CA ALA A 340 16.99 2.86 6.40
C ALA A 340 17.52 1.52 5.85
N ALA A 341 18.84 1.32 5.81
CA ALA A 341 19.43 0.06 5.38
C ALA A 341 19.11 -1.12 6.32
N GLY A 342 19.04 -0.86 7.63
CA GLY A 342 18.67 -1.87 8.63
C GLY A 342 17.18 -2.20 8.60
N PHE A 343 16.34 -1.18 8.47
CA PHE A 343 14.88 -1.35 8.42
C PHE A 343 14.43 -2.17 7.21
N THR A 344 15.05 -1.95 6.05
CA THR A 344 14.77 -2.78 4.86
C THR A 344 15.00 -4.27 5.15
N ARG A 345 16.11 -4.61 5.84
CA ARG A 345 16.39 -6.01 6.23
C ARG A 345 15.40 -6.54 7.26
N PHE A 346 14.96 -5.70 8.18
CA PHE A 346 13.97 -6.07 9.19
C PHE A 346 12.58 -6.26 8.58
N ALA A 347 12.14 -5.36 7.71
CA ALA A 347 10.85 -5.42 7.03
C ALA A 347 10.73 -6.61 6.05
N LEU A 348 11.86 -7.24 5.71
CA LEU A 348 11.94 -8.42 4.85
C LEU A 348 12.45 -9.65 5.62
N ALA A 349 12.24 -9.69 6.94
CA ALA A 349 12.78 -10.74 7.79
C ALA A 349 12.12 -12.11 7.53
N THR A 350 10.87 -12.13 7.13
CA THR A 350 10.15 -13.36 6.76
C THR A 350 10.00 -13.48 5.25
N ARG A 351 9.86 -14.71 4.75
CA ARG A 351 9.61 -14.96 3.32
C ARG A 351 8.27 -14.38 2.86
N ALA A 352 7.27 -14.41 3.71
CA ALA A 352 5.97 -13.84 3.43
C ALA A 352 6.04 -12.32 3.22
N GLU A 353 6.80 -11.61 4.06
CA GLU A 353 7.04 -10.17 3.92
C GLU A 353 7.86 -9.86 2.67
N GLU A 354 8.92 -10.62 2.42
CA GLU A 354 9.76 -10.49 1.22
C GLU A 354 8.93 -10.69 -0.06
N ALA A 355 8.12 -11.74 -0.12
CA ALA A 355 7.24 -12.03 -1.25
C ALA A 355 6.20 -10.92 -1.46
N SER A 356 5.59 -10.43 -0.39
CA SER A 356 4.58 -9.36 -0.45
C SER A 356 5.19 -8.04 -0.92
N ALA A 357 6.36 -7.67 -0.40
CA ALA A 357 7.07 -6.45 -0.80
C ALA A 357 7.50 -6.52 -2.28
N LEU A 358 8.09 -7.64 -2.70
CA LEU A 358 8.53 -7.82 -4.08
C LEU A 358 7.36 -7.80 -5.07
N ALA A 359 6.27 -8.50 -4.75
CA ALA A 359 5.07 -8.49 -5.60
C ALA A 359 4.47 -7.08 -5.71
N GLY A 360 4.39 -6.33 -4.59
CA GLY A 360 3.92 -4.95 -4.59
C GLY A 360 4.82 -4.00 -5.39
N PHE A 361 6.14 -4.16 -5.29
CA PHE A 361 7.08 -3.34 -6.06
C PHE A 361 6.99 -3.60 -7.56
N VAL A 362 6.93 -4.86 -7.96
CA VAL A 362 6.77 -5.22 -9.38
C VAL A 362 5.43 -4.72 -9.92
N ALA A 363 4.34 -4.86 -9.17
CA ALA A 363 3.03 -4.33 -9.55
C ALA A 363 3.02 -2.80 -9.62
N GLY A 364 3.80 -2.13 -8.79
CA GLY A 364 4.04 -0.68 -8.82
C GLY A 364 5.04 -0.21 -9.90
N GLY A 365 5.53 -1.13 -10.75
CA GLY A 365 6.45 -0.81 -11.85
C GLY A 365 7.92 -0.67 -11.45
N LEU A 366 8.30 -1.03 -10.22
CA LEU A 366 9.70 -1.03 -9.80
C LEU A 366 10.46 -2.26 -10.34
N PRO A 367 11.78 -2.15 -10.54
CA PRO A 367 12.62 -3.28 -10.94
C PRO A 367 12.55 -4.44 -9.94
N VAL A 368 12.65 -5.66 -10.43
CA VAL A 368 12.58 -6.87 -9.61
C VAL A 368 13.74 -6.97 -8.60
N ASP A 369 14.87 -6.36 -8.89
CA ASP A 369 16.04 -6.28 -8.02
C ASP A 369 16.05 -5.04 -7.10
N TRP A 370 14.97 -4.25 -7.09
CA TRP A 370 14.88 -3.04 -6.26
C TRP A 370 15.21 -3.29 -4.79
N LEU A 371 14.69 -4.36 -4.21
CA LEU A 371 14.94 -4.72 -2.81
C LEU A 371 16.42 -4.95 -2.48
N THR A 372 17.18 -5.45 -3.43
CA THR A 372 18.60 -5.78 -3.26
C THR A 372 19.51 -4.63 -3.60
N THR A 373 19.14 -3.76 -4.55
CA THR A 373 19.95 -2.64 -5.03
C THR A 373 19.70 -1.34 -4.25
N TYR A 374 18.53 -1.16 -3.69
CA TYR A 374 18.15 0.08 -2.98
C TYR A 374 19.03 0.41 -1.74
N PRO A 375 19.46 -0.55 -0.90
CA PRO A 375 20.38 -0.27 0.20
C PRO A 375 21.72 0.30 -0.25
N ASP A 376 22.26 -0.16 -1.38
CA ASP A 376 23.50 0.34 -1.96
C ASP A 376 23.30 1.78 -2.49
N ALA A 377 22.19 2.02 -3.18
CA ALA A 377 21.82 3.36 -3.63
C ALA A 377 21.68 4.35 -2.45
N LEU A 378 21.15 3.93 -1.31
CA LEU A 378 21.12 4.76 -0.08
C LEU A 378 22.52 5.05 0.48
N ALA A 379 23.45 4.09 0.38
CA ALA A 379 24.82 4.25 0.88
C ALA A 379 25.63 5.28 0.05
N GLU A 380 25.34 5.39 -1.23
CA GLU A 380 26.01 6.31 -2.18
C GLU A 380 25.54 7.77 -2.07
N VAL A 381 24.41 8.04 -1.42
CA VAL A 381 23.89 9.41 -1.28
C VAL A 381 24.84 10.25 -0.42
N THR A 382 25.27 11.40 -0.90
CA THR A 382 26.11 12.33 -0.13
C THR A 382 25.28 13.17 0.85
N ASP A 383 25.90 13.65 1.94
CA ASP A 383 25.22 14.52 2.91
C ASP A 383 24.72 15.82 2.26
N ALA A 384 25.48 16.36 1.30
CA ALA A 384 25.09 17.53 0.52
C ALA A 384 23.78 17.30 -0.25
N ARG A 385 23.60 16.14 -0.88
CA ARG A 385 22.36 15.80 -1.57
C ARG A 385 21.17 15.65 -0.63
N VAL A 386 21.38 15.13 0.59
CA VAL A 386 20.32 15.07 1.60
C VAL A 386 19.92 16.47 2.06
N THR A 387 20.89 17.38 2.23
CA THR A 387 20.64 18.79 2.58
C THR A 387 19.87 19.50 1.46
N GLU A 388 20.26 19.31 0.20
CA GLU A 388 19.57 19.86 -0.96
C GLU A 388 18.11 19.35 -1.05
N ALA A 389 17.91 18.04 -0.85
CA ALA A 389 16.57 17.46 -0.83
C ALA A 389 15.73 18.02 0.34
N ALA A 390 16.31 18.18 1.53
CA ALA A 390 15.63 18.79 2.66
C ALA A 390 15.19 20.23 2.34
N ALA A 391 16.09 21.05 1.81
CA ALA A 391 15.78 22.45 1.43
C ALA A 391 14.66 22.54 0.40
N HIS A 392 14.59 21.61 -0.54
CA HIS A 392 13.61 21.67 -1.62
C HIS A 392 12.25 21.05 -1.23
N TYR A 393 12.23 19.91 -0.54
CA TYR A 393 11.01 19.13 -0.31
C TYR A 393 10.42 19.32 1.10
N LEU A 394 11.17 19.85 2.06
CA LEU A 394 10.68 20.09 3.42
C LEU A 394 10.28 21.55 3.66
N ASP A 395 10.21 22.37 2.62
CA ASP A 395 9.76 23.76 2.71
C ASP A 395 8.30 23.82 3.15
N PRO A 396 7.99 24.41 4.33
CA PRO A 396 6.62 24.49 4.82
C PRO A 396 5.72 25.37 3.94
N SER A 397 6.28 26.29 3.15
CA SER A 397 5.49 27.13 2.23
C SER A 397 4.90 26.31 1.06
N ARG A 398 5.43 25.11 0.79
CA ARG A 398 4.99 24.17 -0.24
C ARG A 398 4.18 22.98 0.33
N THR A 399 3.88 23.00 1.62
CA THR A 399 3.26 21.88 2.33
C THR A 399 1.85 22.26 2.79
N LEU A 400 0.88 21.40 2.53
CA LEU A 400 -0.43 21.43 3.18
C LEU A 400 -0.31 20.85 4.58
N VAL A 401 -0.80 21.56 5.58
CA VAL A 401 -0.98 21.05 6.94
C VAL A 401 -2.47 20.97 7.25
N ALA A 402 -2.99 19.79 7.42
CA ALA A 402 -4.39 19.53 7.73
C ALA A 402 -4.54 18.98 9.15
N THR A 403 -5.44 19.54 9.93
CA THR A 403 -5.75 19.09 11.29
C THR A 403 -7.23 18.76 11.45
N LEU A 404 -7.53 17.81 12.32
CA LEU A 404 -8.88 17.58 12.83
C LEU A 404 -8.78 17.49 14.34
N ASP A 405 -9.55 18.29 15.05
CA ASP A 405 -9.49 18.37 16.49
C ASP A 405 -10.87 18.67 17.12
N HIS A 406 -10.95 18.44 18.40
CA HIS A 406 -12.08 18.91 19.20
C HIS A 406 -12.15 20.44 19.19
N ARG A 407 -13.34 20.99 19.03
CA ARG A 407 -13.53 22.43 19.23
C ARG A 407 -13.86 22.65 20.69
N PRO A 408 -13.01 23.37 21.47
CA PRO A 408 -13.44 23.77 22.81
C PRO A 408 -14.68 24.66 22.68
N SER A 409 -15.70 24.32 23.45
CA SER A 409 -16.95 25.07 23.60
C SER A 409 -16.72 26.45 24.19
#